data_75179526f98bf8ed2843925d7e91043d
#
_entry.id   75179526f98bf8ed2843925d7e91043d
#
_cell.length_a   1.000
_cell.length_b   1.000
_cell.length_c   1.000
_cell.angle_alpha   90.00
_cell.angle_beta   90.00
_cell.angle_gamma   90.00
#
_symmetry.space_group_name_H-M   'P 1'
#
loop_
_entity.id
_entity.type
_entity.pdbx_description
1 polymer ?
#
loop_
_entity_poly.entity_id
_entity_poly.type
_entity_poly.pdbx_seq_one_letter_code
_entity_poly.pdbx_strand_id
1 'polypeptide(L)'
;MTQYKNYINGEWRASENEITISSPINNEILGTVPAMSQAEVDYAMASARAALPAWRALSAVERAAYLHKAADILERDQEKIGEILAKEVAKGIKAAIGEVVRTADLIRYAAEEGIRIHGQVMEGGGFEAASKKKLAVVRREP
;
A
#
# COMPACT_ATOMS: atom_id res chain seq x y z
N MET A 1 -12.76 21.51 13.11
CA MET A 1 -12.09 21.15 11.85
C MET A 1 -11.17 19.98 12.14
N THR A 2 -11.23 18.92 11.38
CA THR A 2 -10.38 17.73 11.60
C THR A 2 -9.00 17.99 10.99
N GLN A 3 -7.95 17.87 11.81
CA GLN A 3 -6.57 17.93 11.37
C GLN A 3 -6.04 16.51 11.23
N TYR A 4 -5.78 16.09 10.00
CA TYR A 4 -5.18 14.80 9.72
C TYR A 4 -3.65 14.86 9.86
N LYS A 5 -3.02 13.72 10.05
CA LYS A 5 -1.56 13.61 10.21
C LYS A 5 -1.01 12.53 9.31
N ASN A 6 0.25 12.65 8.94
CA ASN A 6 0.98 11.60 8.25
C ASN A 6 1.39 10.49 9.22
N TYR A 7 1.25 9.24 8.81
CA TYR A 7 1.73 8.09 9.58
C TYR A 7 3.08 7.64 9.02
N ILE A 8 4.15 7.88 9.79
CA ILE A 8 5.52 7.59 9.36
C ILE A 8 6.26 6.90 10.51
N ASN A 9 6.86 5.75 10.23
CA ASN A 9 7.65 4.97 11.19
C ASN A 9 6.91 4.67 12.51
N GLY A 10 5.63 4.32 12.42
CA GLY A 10 4.81 4.01 13.59
C GLY A 10 4.22 5.22 14.33
N GLU A 11 4.45 6.45 13.87
CA GLU A 11 4.03 7.68 14.53
C GLU A 11 3.16 8.57 13.64
N TRP A 12 2.20 9.25 14.26
CA TRP A 12 1.40 10.29 13.61
C TRP A 12 2.09 11.64 13.70
N ARG A 13 2.46 12.22 12.54
CA ARG A 13 3.23 13.48 12.44
C ARG A 13 2.45 14.55 11.72
N ALA A 14 2.39 15.75 12.31
CA ALA A 14 1.95 16.97 11.65
C ALA A 14 3.09 17.56 10.80
N SER A 15 2.79 18.49 9.91
CA SER A 15 3.74 19.33 9.18
C SER A 15 3.47 20.80 9.52
N GLU A 16 4.44 21.68 9.26
CA GLU A 16 4.27 23.13 9.47
C GLU A 16 3.22 23.71 8.50
N ASN A 17 3.15 23.16 7.28
CA ASN A 17 2.23 23.60 6.28
C ASN A 17 1.10 22.57 6.11
N GLU A 18 -0.09 23.06 5.79
CA GLU A 18 -1.28 22.24 5.62
C GLU A 18 -2.01 22.59 4.32
N ILE A 19 -2.67 21.59 3.75
CA ILE A 19 -3.58 21.75 2.62
C ILE A 19 -5.01 21.58 3.14
N THR A 20 -5.86 22.55 2.87
CA THR A 20 -7.29 22.48 3.17
C THR A 20 -7.98 21.60 2.15
N ILE A 21 -8.74 20.62 2.61
CA ILE A 21 -9.56 19.74 1.79
C ILE A 21 -11.02 20.19 1.89
N SER A 22 -11.62 20.48 0.75
CA SER A 22 -13.03 20.85 0.64
C SER A 22 -13.79 19.86 -0.24
N SER A 23 -15.08 19.65 0.09
CA SER A 23 -15.95 18.83 -0.73
C SER A 23 -16.30 19.56 -2.04
N PRO A 24 -16.17 18.90 -3.20
CA PRO A 24 -16.61 19.50 -4.47
C PRO A 24 -18.14 19.56 -4.62
N ILE A 25 -18.91 18.99 -3.69
CA ILE A 25 -20.38 19.05 -3.70
C ILE A 25 -20.88 20.45 -3.33
N ASN A 26 -20.32 21.02 -2.26
CA ASN A 26 -20.83 22.24 -1.62
C ASN A 26 -19.73 23.17 -1.09
N ASN A 27 -18.47 22.90 -1.39
CA ASN A 27 -17.29 23.60 -0.88
C ASN A 27 -17.15 23.58 0.65
N GLU A 28 -17.84 22.67 1.34
CA GLU A 28 -17.65 22.45 2.77
C GLU A 28 -16.22 22.00 3.04
N ILE A 29 -15.58 22.62 4.06
CA ILE A 29 -14.25 22.22 4.48
C ILE A 29 -14.35 20.92 5.29
N LEU A 30 -13.73 19.85 4.78
CA LEU A 30 -13.71 18.53 5.41
C LEU A 30 -12.61 18.39 6.45
N GLY A 31 -11.49 19.10 6.27
CA GLY A 31 -10.35 19.06 7.16
C GLY A 31 -9.09 19.61 6.52
N THR A 32 -7.96 19.41 7.20
CA THR A 32 -6.63 19.73 6.67
C THR A 32 -5.73 18.49 6.67
N VAL A 33 -4.84 18.41 5.68
CA VAL A 33 -3.80 17.38 5.58
C VAL A 33 -2.42 18.04 5.54
N PRO A 34 -1.36 17.40 6.04
CA PRO A 34 -0.02 17.95 6.02
C PRO A 34 0.49 18.16 4.59
N ALA A 35 1.04 19.35 4.31
CA ALA A 35 1.84 19.65 3.12
C ALA A 35 3.31 19.45 3.47
N MET A 36 3.85 18.29 3.18
CA MET A 36 5.20 17.90 3.59
C MET A 36 6.27 18.70 2.83
N SER A 37 7.28 19.16 3.57
CA SER A 37 8.53 19.65 3.02
C SER A 37 9.36 18.52 2.40
N GLN A 38 10.35 18.88 1.56
CA GLN A 38 11.28 17.88 1.00
C GLN A 38 11.98 17.07 2.10
N ALA A 39 12.40 17.70 3.18
CA ALA A 39 13.08 17.00 4.29
C ALA A 39 12.18 15.98 4.99
N GLU A 40 10.88 16.27 5.15
CA GLU A 40 9.91 15.34 5.72
C GLU A 40 9.65 14.16 4.78
N VAL A 41 9.59 14.39 3.46
CA VAL A 41 9.49 13.33 2.46
C VAL A 41 10.74 12.44 2.48
N ASP A 42 11.92 13.04 2.52
CA ASP A 42 13.20 12.32 2.59
C ASP A 42 13.28 11.44 3.86
N TYR A 43 12.80 11.97 4.99
CA TYR A 43 12.69 11.19 6.22
C TYR A 43 11.72 9.99 6.08
N ALA A 44 10.56 10.20 5.47
CA ALA A 44 9.59 9.12 5.24
C ALA A 44 10.19 8.03 4.35
N MET A 45 10.87 8.41 3.27
CA MET A 45 11.56 7.48 2.37
C MET A 45 12.71 6.72 3.04
N ALA A 46 13.50 7.41 3.88
CA ALA A 46 14.56 6.79 4.66
C ALA A 46 14.00 5.77 5.66
N SER A 47 12.90 6.10 6.33
CA SER A 47 12.21 5.22 7.27
C SER A 47 11.66 3.96 6.59
N ALA A 48 11.04 4.10 5.41
CA ALA A 48 10.56 2.99 4.62
C ALA A 48 11.72 2.07 4.16
N ARG A 49 12.83 2.66 3.72
CA ARG A 49 14.04 1.91 3.33
C ARG A 49 14.65 1.17 4.51
N ALA A 50 14.65 1.75 5.71
CA ALA A 50 15.15 1.11 6.92
C ALA A 50 14.26 -0.09 7.35
N ALA A 51 12.97 -0.06 7.07
CA ALA A 51 12.05 -1.16 7.36
C ALA A 51 12.16 -2.35 6.38
N LEU A 52 12.68 -2.11 5.17
CA LEU A 52 12.73 -3.11 4.09
C LEU A 52 13.44 -4.42 4.48
N PRO A 53 14.60 -4.43 5.18
CA PRO A 53 15.26 -5.68 5.55
C PRO A 53 14.40 -6.60 6.42
N ALA A 54 13.70 -6.03 7.41
CA ALA A 54 12.80 -6.80 8.28
C ALA A 54 11.60 -7.35 7.51
N TRP A 55 11.00 -6.54 6.62
CA TRP A 55 9.91 -6.97 5.76
C TRP A 55 10.34 -8.09 4.80
N ARG A 56 11.52 -7.96 4.21
CA ARG A 56 12.11 -8.96 3.31
C ARG A 56 12.43 -10.29 4.00
N ALA A 57 12.76 -10.25 5.29
CA ALA A 57 13.03 -11.46 6.08
C ALA A 57 11.78 -12.30 6.37
N LEU A 58 10.58 -11.71 6.28
CA LEU A 58 9.34 -12.45 6.43
C LEU A 58 9.13 -13.42 5.25
N SER A 59 8.56 -14.58 5.56
CA SER A 59 8.06 -15.49 4.52
C SER A 59 6.89 -14.88 3.73
N ALA A 60 6.59 -15.42 2.55
CA ALA A 60 5.46 -14.96 1.74
C ALA A 60 4.13 -15.08 2.51
N VAL A 61 3.95 -16.16 3.30
CA VAL A 61 2.75 -16.40 4.12
C VAL A 61 2.62 -15.36 5.23
N GLU A 62 3.71 -15.00 5.91
CA GLU A 62 3.68 -13.95 6.94
C GLU A 62 3.34 -12.59 6.35
N ARG A 63 3.88 -12.23 5.18
CA ARG A 63 3.49 -11.00 4.49
C ARG A 63 2.03 -11.01 4.07
N ALA A 64 1.52 -12.13 3.55
CA ALA A 64 0.11 -12.29 3.19
C ALA A 64 -0.80 -12.11 4.40
N ALA A 65 -0.43 -12.59 5.59
CA ALA A 65 -1.20 -12.42 6.81
C ALA A 65 -1.39 -10.93 7.19
N TYR A 66 -0.39 -10.07 6.95
CA TYR A 66 -0.56 -8.62 7.13
C TYR A 66 -1.56 -8.02 6.14
N LEU A 67 -1.54 -8.47 4.88
CA LEU A 67 -2.47 -7.99 3.87
C LEU A 67 -3.91 -8.45 4.17
N HIS A 68 -4.12 -9.69 4.58
CA HIS A 68 -5.43 -10.18 5.02
C HIS A 68 -5.97 -9.34 6.18
N LYS A 69 -5.15 -9.07 7.19
CA LYS A 69 -5.54 -8.22 8.32
C LYS A 69 -5.90 -6.79 7.88
N ALA A 70 -5.17 -6.23 6.92
CA ALA A 70 -5.50 -4.91 6.37
C ALA A 70 -6.84 -4.93 5.62
N ALA A 71 -7.12 -5.97 4.83
CA ALA A 71 -8.38 -6.16 4.14
C ALA A 71 -9.57 -6.28 5.12
N ASP A 72 -9.40 -7.04 6.21
CA ASP A 72 -10.42 -7.19 7.24
C ASP A 72 -10.75 -5.86 7.94
N ILE A 73 -9.74 -5.01 8.16
CA ILE A 73 -9.93 -3.67 8.73
C ILE A 73 -10.69 -2.78 7.74
N LEU A 74 -10.35 -2.80 6.45
CA LEU A 74 -11.07 -2.05 5.42
C LEU A 74 -12.54 -2.46 5.34
N GLU A 75 -12.81 -3.76 5.35
CA GLU A 75 -14.17 -4.28 5.31
C GLU A 75 -14.96 -3.92 6.57
N ARG A 76 -14.36 -4.02 7.75
CA ARG A 76 -14.97 -3.59 9.01
C ARG A 76 -15.35 -2.12 9.00
N ASP A 77 -14.49 -1.25 8.46
CA ASP A 77 -14.65 0.19 8.51
C ASP A 77 -15.22 0.77 7.19
N GLN A 78 -15.78 -0.07 6.29
CA GLN A 78 -16.19 0.26 4.94
C GLN A 78 -17.18 1.43 4.87
N GLU A 79 -18.14 1.51 5.78
CA GLU A 79 -19.13 2.59 5.81
C GLU A 79 -18.48 3.93 6.13
N LYS A 80 -17.66 3.97 7.17
CA LYS A 80 -16.93 5.17 7.59
C LYS A 80 -15.97 5.68 6.51
N ILE A 81 -15.22 4.78 5.88
CA ILE A 81 -14.29 5.13 4.81
C ILE A 81 -15.07 5.57 3.56
N GLY A 82 -16.16 4.87 3.24
CA GLY A 82 -17.05 5.21 2.13
C GLY A 82 -17.69 6.59 2.27
N GLU A 83 -18.08 7.01 3.48
CA GLU A 83 -18.58 8.35 3.74
C GLU A 83 -17.53 9.44 3.49
N ILE A 84 -16.29 9.21 3.93
CA ILE A 84 -15.17 10.13 3.70
C ILE A 84 -14.93 10.26 2.19
N LEU A 85 -14.82 9.13 1.49
CA LEU A 85 -14.61 9.08 0.04
C LEU A 85 -15.74 9.78 -0.73
N ALA A 86 -17.01 9.55 -0.34
CA ALA A 86 -18.15 10.19 -0.97
C ALA A 86 -18.09 11.71 -0.87
N LYS A 87 -17.71 12.25 0.30
CA LYS A 87 -17.60 13.70 0.53
C LYS A 87 -16.42 14.32 -0.21
N GLU A 88 -15.28 13.62 -0.22
CA GLU A 88 -14.01 14.15 -0.78
C GLU A 88 -14.05 14.22 -2.31
N VAL A 89 -14.69 13.26 -2.98
CA VAL A 89 -14.70 13.19 -4.46
C VAL A 89 -16.10 13.34 -5.09
N ALA A 90 -17.09 13.74 -4.31
CA ALA A 90 -18.50 13.88 -4.78
C ALA A 90 -19.08 12.59 -5.38
N LYS A 91 -18.75 11.45 -4.82
CA LYS A 91 -19.19 10.14 -5.29
C LYS A 91 -20.46 9.69 -4.57
N GLY A 92 -21.35 8.98 -5.28
CA GLY A 92 -22.53 8.38 -4.64
C GLY A 92 -22.11 7.38 -3.55
N ILE A 93 -22.74 7.47 -2.36
CA ILE A 93 -22.35 6.70 -1.16
C ILE A 93 -22.27 5.18 -1.40
N LYS A 94 -23.23 4.60 -2.11
CA LYS A 94 -23.21 3.17 -2.43
C LYS A 94 -22.00 2.77 -3.29
N ALA A 95 -21.61 3.63 -4.23
CA ALA A 95 -20.46 3.40 -5.09
C ALA A 95 -19.15 3.57 -4.30
N ALA A 96 -19.10 4.52 -3.37
CA ALA A 96 -17.95 4.74 -2.49
C ALA A 96 -17.73 3.53 -1.55
N ILE A 97 -18.77 3.06 -0.87
CA ILE A 97 -18.67 1.85 -0.02
C ILE A 97 -18.28 0.63 -0.87
N GLY A 98 -18.91 0.43 -2.04
CA GLY A 98 -18.55 -0.66 -2.94
C GLY A 98 -17.09 -0.61 -3.43
N GLU A 99 -16.48 0.57 -3.51
CA GLU A 99 -15.05 0.72 -3.83
C GLU A 99 -14.16 0.24 -2.68
N VAL A 100 -14.51 0.55 -1.44
CA VAL A 100 -13.78 0.07 -0.26
C VAL A 100 -13.82 -1.46 -0.18
N VAL A 101 -15.01 -2.07 -0.39
CA VAL A 101 -15.17 -3.53 -0.41
C VAL A 101 -14.31 -4.17 -1.50
N ARG A 102 -14.38 -3.66 -2.73
CA ARG A 102 -13.52 -4.16 -3.83
C ARG A 102 -12.04 -4.00 -3.54
N THR A 103 -11.65 -2.94 -2.85
CA THR A 103 -10.26 -2.75 -2.44
C THR A 103 -9.81 -3.82 -1.45
N ALA A 104 -10.65 -4.18 -0.48
CA ALA A 104 -10.37 -5.27 0.45
C ALA A 104 -10.20 -6.61 -0.30
N ASP A 105 -11.07 -6.90 -1.28
CA ASP A 105 -10.96 -8.11 -2.10
C ASP A 105 -9.68 -8.14 -2.95
N LEU A 106 -9.30 -7.00 -3.55
CA LEU A 106 -8.04 -6.87 -4.30
C LEU A 106 -6.80 -7.09 -3.43
N ILE A 107 -6.82 -6.61 -2.18
CA ILE A 107 -5.73 -6.84 -1.24
C ILE A 107 -5.64 -8.32 -0.88
N ARG A 108 -6.77 -9.01 -0.65
CA ARG A 108 -6.78 -10.46 -0.42
C ARG A 108 -6.25 -11.21 -1.63
N TYR A 109 -6.69 -10.84 -2.83
CA TYR A 109 -6.19 -11.43 -4.07
C TYR A 109 -4.66 -11.25 -4.21
N ALA A 110 -4.15 -10.04 -3.96
CA ALA A 110 -2.71 -9.77 -4.00
C ALA A 110 -1.94 -10.58 -2.94
N ALA A 111 -2.51 -10.80 -1.75
CA ALA A 111 -1.93 -11.64 -0.71
C ALA A 111 -1.74 -13.08 -1.19
N GLU A 112 -2.76 -13.67 -1.82
CA GLU A 112 -2.72 -15.03 -2.36
C GLU A 112 -1.74 -15.15 -3.54
N GLU A 113 -1.71 -14.16 -4.44
CA GLU A 113 -0.73 -14.14 -5.53
C GLU A 113 0.71 -13.96 -5.01
N GLY A 114 0.89 -13.20 -3.93
CA GLY A 114 2.18 -13.03 -3.28
C GLY A 114 2.79 -14.36 -2.79
N ILE A 115 1.95 -15.30 -2.34
CA ILE A 115 2.38 -16.66 -1.92
C ILE A 115 2.79 -17.51 -3.13
N ARG A 116 2.20 -17.26 -4.31
CA ARG A 116 2.45 -18.03 -5.54
C ARG A 116 3.60 -17.51 -6.39
N ILE A 117 4.32 -16.49 -5.94
CA ILE A 117 5.46 -15.95 -6.70
C ILE A 117 6.56 -17.01 -6.78
N HIS A 118 6.88 -17.43 -7.99
CA HIS A 118 7.90 -18.43 -8.28
C HIS A 118 9.17 -17.81 -8.88
N GLY A 119 10.30 -18.49 -8.68
CA GLY A 119 11.51 -18.29 -9.43
C GLY A 119 11.49 -19.05 -10.76
N GLN A 120 12.59 -18.98 -11.48
CA GLN A 120 12.82 -19.75 -12.71
C GLN A 120 14.15 -20.48 -12.60
N VAL A 121 14.20 -21.68 -13.15
CA VAL A 121 15.44 -22.45 -13.32
C VAL A 121 15.66 -22.60 -14.82
N MET A 122 16.82 -22.22 -15.30
CA MET A 122 17.21 -22.33 -16.69
C MET A 122 18.47 -23.21 -16.78
N GLU A 123 18.38 -24.29 -17.55
CA GLU A 123 19.54 -25.14 -17.84
C GLU A 123 20.41 -24.50 -18.92
N GLY A 124 21.72 -24.67 -18.75
CA GLY A 124 22.70 -24.20 -19.71
C GLY A 124 22.62 -24.91 -21.01
N GLY A 125 22.74 -24.71 -22.09
CA GLY A 125 22.60 -25.44 -23.37
C GLY A 125 21.47 -24.89 -24.23
N GLY A 126 20.55 -24.10 -23.66
CA GLY A 126 19.54 -23.37 -24.38
C GLY A 126 20.08 -22.09 -25.05
N PHE A 127 21.23 -21.59 -24.62
CA PHE A 127 21.83 -20.36 -25.15
C PHE A 127 22.96 -20.64 -26.15
N GLU A 128 23.95 -21.43 -25.70
CA GLU A 128 25.09 -21.81 -26.55
C GLU A 128 25.70 -23.12 -26.03
N ALA A 129 26.42 -23.84 -26.89
CA ALA A 129 27.03 -25.12 -26.57
C ALA A 129 28.04 -25.06 -25.41
N ALA A 130 28.72 -23.94 -25.23
CA ALA A 130 29.69 -23.73 -24.14
C ALA A 130 29.05 -23.61 -22.75
N SER A 131 27.74 -23.41 -22.65
CA SER A 131 27.02 -23.20 -21.40
C SER A 131 26.36 -24.47 -20.84
N LYS A 132 26.54 -25.65 -21.44
CA LYS A 132 25.91 -26.92 -21.05
C LYS A 132 26.01 -27.29 -19.58
N LYS A 133 27.08 -26.84 -18.88
CA LYS A 133 27.31 -27.12 -17.46
C LYS A 133 26.80 -26.01 -16.52
N LYS A 134 26.17 -24.95 -17.06
CA LYS A 134 25.68 -23.84 -16.27
C LYS A 134 24.22 -24.06 -15.88
N LEU A 135 23.88 -23.65 -14.68
CA LEU A 135 22.50 -23.58 -14.18
C LEU A 135 22.27 -22.14 -13.71
N ALA A 136 21.23 -21.50 -14.23
CA ALA A 136 20.81 -20.19 -13.76
C ALA A 136 19.52 -20.33 -12.93
N VAL A 137 19.53 -19.72 -11.75
CA VAL A 137 18.36 -19.66 -10.86
C VAL A 137 17.97 -18.20 -10.68
N VAL A 138 16.78 -17.85 -11.12
CA VAL A 138 16.18 -16.52 -10.94
C VAL A 138 15.27 -16.56 -9.72
N ARG A 139 15.49 -15.67 -8.77
CA ARG A 139 14.64 -15.49 -7.58
C ARG A 139 13.98 -14.11 -7.64
N ARG A 140 12.74 -14.04 -7.18
CA ARG A 140 12.05 -12.77 -6.95
C ARG A 140 12.12 -12.44 -5.45
N GLU A 141 12.44 -11.20 -5.14
CA GLU A 141 12.60 -10.73 -3.77
C GLU A 141 11.71 -9.50 -3.54
N PRO A 142 11.18 -9.30 -2.33
CA PRO A 142 10.39 -8.12 -1.96
C PRO A 142 11.19 -6.83 -2.07
#